data_a9bafec6566cb31ee0a32366fc7364f3
#
_entry.id   a9bafec6566cb31ee0a32366fc7364f3
#
_cell.length_a   1.000
_cell.length_b   1.000
_cell.length_c   1.000
_cell.angle_alpha   90.00
_cell.angle_beta   90.00
_cell.angle_gamma   90.00
#
_symmetry.space_group_name_H-M   'P 1'
#
loop_
_entity.id
_entity.type
_entity.pdbx_description
1 polymer ?
#
loop_
_entity_poly.entity_id
_entity_poly.type
_entity_poly.pdbx_seq_one_letter_code
_entity_poly.pdbx_strand_id
1 'polypeptide(L)'
;MSTSKALQGPLKGIRVVEVGQLIAGPWAGAILGHFGAEVIKVEPPQGDPIRTWRHLDDDGTSHWWRSIARNKRSVVCDLSSEGGRSAFKRIASASDVLIENFKPGKMEEWGLGPRDLPPKLIYARISGYGQTGPYS
;
A
#
# COMPACT_ATOMS: atom_id res chain seq x y z
N MET A 1 -6.80 -26.11 11.95
CA MET A 1 -5.61 -25.24 11.96
C MET A 1 -5.17 -25.07 10.51
N SER A 2 -5.42 -23.90 9.91
CA SER A 2 -4.95 -23.61 8.55
C SER A 2 -3.44 -23.36 8.64
N THR A 3 -2.64 -24.32 8.19
CA THR A 3 -1.21 -24.08 7.97
C THR A 3 -1.09 -23.02 6.87
N SER A 4 -0.74 -21.81 7.25
CA SER A 4 -0.37 -20.75 6.31
C SER A 4 0.68 -21.34 5.37
N LYS A 5 0.28 -21.61 4.12
CA LYS A 5 1.20 -22.08 3.09
C LYS A 5 2.27 -21.00 2.95
N ALA A 6 3.51 -21.32 3.31
CA ALA A 6 4.59 -20.35 3.25
C ALA A 6 4.66 -19.75 1.84
N LEU A 7 4.70 -18.41 1.77
CA LEU A 7 4.87 -17.69 0.52
C LEU A 7 6.09 -18.25 -0.21
N GLN A 8 5.91 -18.59 -1.49
CA GLN A 8 6.97 -19.09 -2.36
C GLN A 8 7.08 -18.15 -3.56
N GLY A 9 8.31 -18.00 -4.06
CA GLY A 9 8.56 -17.12 -5.19
C GLY A 9 9.86 -16.34 -5.02
N PRO A 10 10.29 -15.62 -6.07
CA PRO A 10 11.56 -14.89 -6.08
C PRO A 10 11.63 -13.75 -5.05
N LEU A 11 10.48 -13.24 -4.58
CA LEU A 11 10.40 -12.18 -3.57
C LEU A 11 10.09 -12.70 -2.16
N LYS A 12 10.26 -14.00 -1.92
CA LYS A 12 10.09 -14.57 -0.58
C LYS A 12 11.01 -13.86 0.42
N GLY A 13 10.44 -13.41 1.53
CA GLY A 13 11.16 -12.69 2.59
C GLY A 13 11.17 -11.17 2.43
N ILE A 14 10.73 -10.66 1.27
CA ILE A 14 10.54 -9.23 1.06
C ILE A 14 9.18 -8.80 1.62
N ARG A 15 9.19 -7.75 2.43
CA ARG A 15 7.97 -7.14 2.98
C ARG A 15 7.70 -5.79 2.31
N VAL A 16 6.50 -5.65 1.80
CA VAL A 16 6.01 -4.46 1.12
C VAL A 16 4.91 -3.83 1.97
N VAL A 17 5.02 -2.55 2.29
CA VAL A 17 3.91 -1.75 2.79
C VAL A 17 3.34 -0.93 1.64
N GLU A 18 2.06 -1.13 1.35
CA GLU A 18 1.32 -0.43 0.31
C GLU A 18 0.31 0.50 0.98
N VAL A 19 0.45 1.80 0.76
CA VAL A 19 -0.45 2.83 1.29
C VAL A 19 -1.21 3.56 0.19
N GLY A 20 -0.97 3.18 -1.06
CA GLY A 20 -1.68 3.72 -2.22
C GLY A 20 -3.16 3.32 -2.26
N GLN A 21 -3.91 4.03 -3.09
CA GLN A 21 -5.35 3.83 -3.25
C GLN A 21 -5.72 3.60 -4.72
N LEU A 22 -6.92 3.05 -4.93
CA LEU A 22 -7.49 2.73 -6.24
C LEU A 22 -6.66 1.70 -7.02
N ILE A 23 -5.92 2.13 -8.05
CA ILE A 23 -5.31 1.22 -9.03
C ILE A 23 -3.80 1.16 -8.92
N ALA A 24 -3.09 2.26 -9.14
CA ALA A 24 -1.65 2.23 -9.47
C ALA A 24 -0.79 1.62 -8.36
N GLY A 25 -0.88 2.14 -7.14
CA GLY A 25 -0.21 1.56 -5.96
C GLY A 25 -0.68 0.14 -5.66
N PRO A 26 -2.01 -0.10 -5.53
CA PRO A 26 -2.56 -1.42 -5.30
C PRO A 26 -2.19 -2.46 -6.35
N TRP A 27 -2.13 -2.10 -7.63
CA TRP A 27 -1.71 -3.01 -8.70
C TRP A 27 -0.23 -3.39 -8.57
N ALA A 28 0.64 -2.42 -8.32
CA ALA A 28 2.06 -2.69 -8.08
C ALA A 28 2.26 -3.64 -6.88
N GLY A 29 1.55 -3.39 -5.77
CA GLY A 29 1.55 -4.29 -4.61
C GLY A 29 1.03 -5.70 -4.93
N ALA A 30 -0.01 -5.81 -5.76
CA ALA A 30 -0.53 -7.11 -6.21
C ALA A 30 0.51 -7.90 -7.00
N ILE A 31 1.23 -7.26 -7.92
CA ILE A 31 2.31 -7.89 -8.69
C ILE A 31 3.38 -8.44 -7.76
N LEU A 32 3.88 -7.62 -6.82
CA LEU A 32 4.90 -8.07 -5.86
C LEU A 32 4.40 -9.23 -5.00
N GLY A 33 3.13 -9.19 -4.56
CA GLY A 33 2.50 -10.30 -3.83
C GLY A 33 2.38 -11.59 -4.66
N HIS A 34 2.12 -11.49 -5.96
CA HIS A 34 2.11 -12.67 -6.86
C HIS A 34 3.51 -13.31 -6.99
N PHE A 35 4.57 -12.50 -6.89
CA PHE A 35 5.95 -13.00 -6.87
C PHE A 35 6.45 -13.42 -5.48
N GLY A 36 5.58 -13.46 -4.48
CA GLY A 36 5.89 -14.04 -3.17
C GLY A 36 6.28 -13.04 -2.08
N ALA A 37 6.18 -11.73 -2.33
CA ALA A 37 6.35 -10.73 -1.28
C ALA A 37 5.20 -10.78 -0.26
N GLU A 38 5.49 -10.49 1.01
CA GLU A 38 4.48 -10.20 2.01
C GLU A 38 3.99 -8.76 1.83
N VAL A 39 2.73 -8.59 1.41
CA VAL A 39 2.18 -7.25 1.17
C VAL A 39 1.21 -6.87 2.27
N ILE A 40 1.50 -5.76 2.95
CA ILE A 40 0.64 -5.13 3.95
C ILE A 40 0.01 -3.90 3.31
N LYS A 41 -1.30 -3.96 3.07
CA LYS A 41 -2.07 -2.83 2.58
C LYS A 41 -2.56 -1.99 3.76
N VAL A 42 -2.14 -0.74 3.79
CA VAL A 42 -2.61 0.25 4.77
C VAL A 42 -3.77 1.01 4.17
N GLU A 43 -4.89 1.04 4.88
CA GLU A 43 -6.13 1.67 4.45
C GLU A 43 -6.60 2.73 5.46
N PRO A 44 -7.27 3.79 4.99
CA PRO A 44 -7.96 4.72 5.88
C PRO A 44 -9.14 4.01 6.58
N PRO A 45 -9.74 4.60 7.64
CA PRO A 45 -10.88 4.01 8.35
C PRO A 45 -12.06 3.63 7.46
N GLN A 46 -12.26 4.34 6.36
CA GLN A 46 -13.33 4.09 5.39
C GLN A 46 -13.00 2.96 4.41
N GLY A 47 -11.76 2.46 4.45
CA GLY A 47 -11.23 1.53 3.46
C GLY A 47 -10.75 2.22 2.18
N ASP A 48 -10.11 1.45 1.31
CA ASP A 48 -9.74 1.92 -0.02
C ASP A 48 -11.01 2.14 -0.87
N PRO A 49 -11.16 3.28 -1.59
CA PRO A 49 -12.29 3.52 -2.48
C PRO A 49 -12.54 2.41 -3.51
N ILE A 50 -11.51 1.65 -3.89
CA ILE A 50 -11.65 0.53 -4.82
C ILE A 50 -12.57 -0.59 -4.28
N ARG A 51 -12.81 -0.65 -2.96
CA ARG A 51 -13.67 -1.67 -2.34
C ARG A 51 -15.11 -1.62 -2.87
N THR A 52 -15.57 -0.42 -3.24
CA THR A 52 -16.92 -0.16 -3.73
C THR A 52 -16.93 0.50 -5.11
N TRP A 53 -15.84 0.33 -5.89
CA TRP A 53 -15.65 1.03 -7.15
C TRP A 53 -16.20 0.22 -8.35
N ARG A 54 -16.97 0.88 -9.22
CA ARG A 54 -17.56 0.34 -10.46
C ARG A 54 -18.52 -0.84 -10.21
N HIS A 55 -18.29 -1.97 -10.89
CA HIS A 55 -19.15 -3.16 -10.79
C HIS A 55 -18.95 -3.87 -9.47
N LEU A 56 -20.05 -4.13 -8.79
CA LEU A 56 -20.08 -4.77 -7.48
C LEU A 56 -20.72 -6.16 -7.60
N ASP A 57 -20.29 -7.05 -6.75
CA ASP A 57 -20.97 -8.32 -6.47
C ASP A 57 -22.23 -8.09 -5.61
N ASP A 58 -23.02 -9.13 -5.43
CA ASP A 58 -24.27 -9.11 -4.62
C ASP A 58 -24.02 -8.67 -3.17
N ASP A 59 -22.80 -8.89 -2.64
CA ASP A 59 -22.39 -8.47 -1.30
C ASP A 59 -21.86 -7.02 -1.24
N GLY A 60 -21.95 -6.27 -2.33
CA GLY A 60 -21.48 -4.89 -2.43
C GLY A 60 -19.96 -4.74 -2.61
N THR A 61 -19.24 -5.84 -2.80
CA THR A 61 -17.78 -5.80 -2.99
C THR A 61 -17.42 -5.62 -4.46
N SER A 62 -16.51 -4.69 -4.73
CA SER A 62 -16.01 -4.45 -6.10
C SER A 62 -15.24 -5.64 -6.67
N HIS A 63 -15.49 -5.98 -7.94
CA HIS A 63 -14.71 -6.96 -8.69
C HIS A 63 -13.23 -6.55 -8.80
N TRP A 64 -12.95 -5.25 -8.87
CA TRP A 64 -11.59 -4.71 -8.84
C TRP A 64 -10.89 -4.99 -7.51
N TRP A 65 -11.60 -4.78 -6.39
CA TRP A 65 -11.07 -5.14 -5.07
C TRP A 65 -10.73 -6.62 -4.98
N ARG A 66 -11.64 -7.50 -5.38
CA ARG A 66 -11.41 -8.95 -5.36
C ARG A 66 -10.20 -9.39 -6.18
N SER A 67 -9.89 -8.65 -7.25
CA SER A 67 -8.74 -8.93 -8.12
C SER A 67 -7.44 -8.38 -7.53
N ILE A 68 -7.41 -7.10 -7.17
CA ILE A 68 -6.17 -6.38 -6.81
C ILE A 68 -5.76 -6.61 -5.34
N ALA A 69 -6.70 -6.96 -4.45
CA ALA A 69 -6.41 -7.19 -3.04
C ALA A 69 -5.86 -8.60 -2.74
N ARG A 70 -5.75 -9.46 -3.72
CA ARG A 70 -5.24 -10.83 -3.52
C ARG A 70 -3.83 -10.81 -2.94
N ASN A 71 -3.54 -11.80 -2.08
CA ASN A 71 -2.25 -12.00 -1.42
C ASN A 71 -1.80 -10.83 -0.54
N LYS A 72 -2.74 -9.96 -0.12
CA LYS A 72 -2.45 -8.86 0.79
C LYS A 72 -3.09 -9.07 2.15
N ARG A 73 -2.43 -8.53 3.16
CA ARG A 73 -2.99 -8.36 4.50
C ARG A 73 -3.37 -6.90 4.67
N SER A 74 -4.60 -6.63 5.06
CA SER A 74 -5.07 -5.25 5.27
C SER A 74 -4.96 -4.83 6.73
N VAL A 75 -4.59 -3.58 6.96
CA VAL A 75 -4.58 -2.92 8.26
C VAL A 75 -5.12 -1.50 8.11
N VAL A 76 -5.95 -1.09 9.06
CA VAL A 76 -6.49 0.27 9.11
C VAL A 76 -5.54 1.18 9.87
N CYS A 77 -5.11 2.27 9.22
CA CYS A 77 -4.35 3.36 9.84
C CYS A 77 -4.89 4.70 9.34
N ASP A 78 -5.40 5.51 10.23
CA ASP A 78 -5.79 6.88 9.91
C ASP A 78 -4.55 7.78 9.87
N LEU A 79 -4.00 8.01 8.69
CA LEU A 79 -2.81 8.86 8.50
C LEU A 79 -3.07 10.36 8.74
N SER A 80 -4.32 10.78 8.88
CA SER A 80 -4.64 12.13 9.32
C SER A 80 -4.37 12.31 10.81
N SER A 81 -4.41 11.25 11.60
CA SER A 81 -4.15 11.23 13.03
C SER A 81 -2.68 10.99 13.38
N GLU A 82 -2.21 11.51 14.50
CA GLU A 82 -0.86 11.25 15.00
C GLU A 82 -0.65 9.76 15.33
N GLY A 83 -1.63 9.15 15.98
CA GLY A 83 -1.59 7.72 16.32
C GLY A 83 -1.48 6.82 15.10
N GLY A 84 -2.24 7.13 14.04
CA GLY A 84 -2.17 6.41 12.77
C GLY A 84 -0.82 6.57 12.08
N ARG A 85 -0.27 7.78 12.03
CA ARG A 85 1.08 8.02 11.48
C ARG A 85 2.16 7.29 12.29
N SER A 86 2.06 7.28 13.61
CA SER A 86 2.99 6.53 14.48
C SER A 86 2.92 5.02 14.20
N ALA A 87 1.72 4.46 14.09
CA ALA A 87 1.52 3.05 13.74
C ALA A 87 2.08 2.75 12.34
N PHE A 88 1.82 3.60 11.36
CA PHE A 88 2.36 3.46 10.00
C PHE A 88 3.90 3.46 9.99
N LYS A 89 4.55 4.39 10.71
CA LYS A 89 6.03 4.43 10.81
C LYS A 89 6.61 3.12 11.33
N ARG A 90 5.95 2.47 12.30
CA ARG A 90 6.40 1.15 12.79
C ARG A 90 6.30 0.07 11.72
N ILE A 91 5.20 0.05 10.95
CA ILE A 91 5.03 -0.90 9.84
C ILE A 91 6.09 -0.64 8.76
N ALA A 92 6.28 0.61 8.34
CA ALA A 92 7.26 1.00 7.33
C ALA A 92 8.70 0.65 7.77
N SER A 93 9.04 0.84 9.04
CA SER A 93 10.37 0.51 9.59
C SER A 93 10.67 -0.99 9.59
N ALA A 94 9.64 -1.83 9.59
CA ALA A 94 9.73 -3.28 9.50
C ALA A 94 9.56 -3.81 8.06
N SER A 95 9.53 -2.92 7.07
CA SER A 95 9.34 -3.25 5.65
C SER A 95 10.59 -2.95 4.83
N ASP A 96 10.68 -3.55 3.65
CA ASP A 96 11.77 -3.35 2.69
C ASP A 96 11.35 -2.36 1.60
N VAL A 97 10.07 -2.35 1.24
CA VAL A 97 9.51 -1.51 0.18
C VAL A 97 8.26 -0.79 0.69
N LEU A 98 8.14 0.48 0.35
CA LEU A 98 6.91 1.26 0.49
C LEU A 98 6.42 1.67 -0.88
N ILE A 99 5.10 1.50 -1.13
CA ILE A 99 4.44 1.92 -2.36
C ILE A 99 3.34 2.93 -2.02
N GLU A 100 3.38 4.10 -2.66
CA GLU A 100 2.33 5.11 -2.56
C GLU A 100 1.99 5.71 -3.93
N ASN A 101 0.77 6.22 -4.08
CA ASN A 101 0.33 6.92 -5.28
C ASN A 101 -0.54 8.14 -4.95
N PHE A 102 -0.21 8.83 -3.87
CA PHE A 102 -0.82 10.11 -3.53
C PHE A 102 -0.28 11.24 -4.42
N LYS A 103 -0.95 12.39 -4.34
CA LYS A 103 -0.43 13.60 -4.98
C LYS A 103 0.95 13.94 -4.41
N PRO A 104 1.87 14.47 -5.24
CA PRO A 104 3.17 14.93 -4.76
C PRO A 104 3.04 15.84 -3.53
N GLY A 105 3.92 15.64 -2.55
CA GLY A 105 3.92 16.38 -1.29
C GLY A 105 2.98 15.84 -0.20
N LYS A 106 2.02 14.97 -0.53
CA LYS A 106 1.03 14.50 0.47
C LYS A 106 1.63 13.67 1.59
N MET A 107 2.57 12.80 1.27
CA MET A 107 3.26 12.01 2.28
C MET A 107 4.16 12.89 3.16
N GLU A 108 4.78 13.90 2.60
CA GLU A 108 5.58 14.92 3.33
C GLU A 108 4.71 15.73 4.31
N GLU A 109 3.50 16.15 3.90
CA GLU A 109 2.56 16.83 4.81
C GLU A 109 2.25 16.00 6.05
N TRP A 110 2.20 14.69 5.92
CA TRP A 110 1.98 13.77 7.04
C TRP A 110 3.25 13.46 7.84
N GLY A 111 4.43 13.97 7.44
CA GLY A 111 5.71 13.60 8.01
C GLY A 111 6.06 12.12 7.76
N LEU A 112 5.67 11.63 6.59
CA LEU A 112 5.88 10.26 6.12
C LEU A 112 6.64 10.23 4.78
N GLY A 113 7.26 11.33 4.40
CA GLY A 113 8.08 11.43 3.20
C GLY A 113 9.35 10.59 3.28
N PRO A 114 10.12 10.47 2.18
CA PRO A 114 11.34 9.67 2.15
C PRO A 114 12.40 10.04 3.19
N ARG A 115 12.40 11.30 3.65
CA ARG A 115 13.33 11.78 4.69
C ARG A 115 12.87 11.46 6.11
N ASP A 116 11.60 11.11 6.29
CA ASP A 116 10.98 10.87 7.60
C ASP A 116 10.98 9.38 7.96
N LEU A 117 11.36 8.52 7.02
CA LEU A 117 11.34 7.07 7.13
C LEU A 117 12.76 6.49 7.00
N PRO A 118 12.99 5.21 7.39
CA PRO A 118 14.31 4.63 7.34
C PRO A 118 14.96 4.69 5.95
N PRO A 119 16.24 5.09 5.83
CA PRO A 119 16.92 5.27 4.54
C PRO A 119 17.12 3.96 3.75
N LYS A 120 17.01 2.81 4.41
CA LYS A 120 17.07 1.49 3.76
C LYS A 120 15.78 1.13 3.01
N LEU A 121 14.67 1.85 3.27
CA LEU A 121 13.37 1.57 2.67
C LEU A 121 13.38 2.00 1.20
N ILE A 122 13.05 1.09 0.31
CA ILE A 122 12.82 1.41 -1.10
C ILE A 122 11.47 2.13 -1.20
N TYR A 123 11.51 3.42 -1.48
CA TYR A 123 10.33 4.28 -1.51
C TYR A 123 9.84 4.48 -2.94
N ALA A 124 8.85 3.70 -3.36
CA ALA A 124 8.26 3.75 -4.70
C ALA A 124 7.07 4.72 -4.73
N ARG A 125 7.17 5.76 -5.55
CA ARG A 125 6.17 6.81 -5.72
C ARG A 125 5.58 6.77 -7.12
N ILE A 126 4.27 6.60 -7.22
CA ILE A 126 3.59 6.52 -8.51
C ILE A 126 2.69 7.76 -8.66
N SER A 127 3.00 8.59 -9.65
CA SER A 127 2.20 9.77 -9.99
C SER A 127 2.11 9.93 -11.50
N GLY A 128 1.20 10.80 -11.97
CA GLY A 128 0.99 11.00 -13.40
C GLY A 128 2.19 11.62 -14.11
N TYR A 129 2.91 12.53 -13.42
CA TYR A 129 3.96 13.35 -14.04
C TYR A 129 5.26 13.41 -13.22
N GLY A 130 5.43 12.51 -12.26
CA GLY A 130 6.58 12.50 -11.34
C GLY A 130 6.37 13.39 -10.11
N GLN A 131 7.44 13.57 -9.34
CA GLN A 131 7.41 14.31 -8.07
C GLN A 131 7.87 15.76 -8.24
N THR A 132 8.43 16.11 -9.38
CA THR A 132 8.98 17.43 -9.70
C THR A 132 8.66 17.80 -11.14
N GLY A 133 8.68 19.09 -11.44
CA GLY A 133 8.45 19.60 -12.77
C GLY A 133 7.15 20.41 -12.89
N PRO A 134 6.89 21.01 -14.06
CA PRO A 134 5.79 21.96 -14.23
C PRO A 134 4.39 21.35 -14.14
N TYR A 135 4.29 20.03 -14.18
CA TYR A 135 3.01 19.29 -14.13
C TYR A 135 2.88 18.39 -12.88
N SER A 136 3.86 18.42 -11.95
CA SER A 136 3.83 17.62 -10.72
C SER A 136 2.85 18.18 -9.68
#